data_f013613487ee3c9417254483806bc14f
#
_entry.id   f013613487ee3c9417254483806bc14f
#
_cell.length_a   1.000
_cell.length_b   1.000
_cell.length_c   1.000
_cell.angle_alpha   90.00
_cell.angle_beta   90.00
_cell.angle_gamma   90.00
#
_symmetry.space_group_name_H-M   'P 1'
#
loop_
_entity.id
_entity.type
_entity.pdbx_description
1 polymer ?
#
loop_
_entity_poly.entity_id
_entity_poly.type
_entity_poly.pdbx_seq_one_letter_code
_entity_poly.pdbx_strand_id
1 'polypeptide(L)'
;TNEIRLDADEQWMYIAETCGKRVSRMRVQDDGTLTDYEIYGPSDLGKGLIDGLAVDAFGNIWLTMIFADQLLAITPEGDALTLFEDGNAEATEKFEREFASGGAVSFDTLAKTGGQLAPWLASVTFGGPDLKTVYLGSLKGNTIPYFRSPVAGLPMAHWSLPPR
;
A
#
# COMPACT_ATOMS: atom_id res chain seq x y z
N THR A 1 4.73 11.64 0.59
CA THR A 1 3.73 10.94 -0.23
C THR A 1 4.42 10.01 -1.22
N ASN A 2 3.84 8.85 -1.48
CA ASN A 2 4.34 7.90 -2.46
C ASN A 2 3.25 7.64 -3.52
N GLU A 3 2.17 6.98 -3.16
CA GLU A 3 1.11 6.65 -4.10
C GLU A 3 -0.21 7.31 -3.70
N ILE A 4 -1.07 7.54 -4.70
CA ILE A 4 -2.44 8.04 -4.52
C ILE A 4 -3.42 7.15 -5.27
N ARG A 5 -4.63 6.99 -4.71
CA ARG A 5 -5.76 6.30 -5.35
C ARG A 5 -7.06 7.04 -5.08
N LEU A 6 -7.95 6.99 -6.05
CA LEU A 6 -9.34 7.44 -5.88
C LEU A 6 -10.21 6.26 -5.46
N ASP A 7 -11.28 6.54 -4.73
CA ASP A 7 -12.36 5.59 -4.49
C ASP A 7 -13.23 5.37 -5.75
N ALA A 8 -14.24 4.51 -5.63
CA ALA A 8 -15.10 4.12 -6.75
C ALA A 8 -15.88 5.29 -7.38
N ASP A 9 -16.25 6.25 -6.57
CA ASP A 9 -17.07 7.40 -6.97
C ASP A 9 -16.22 8.66 -7.22
N GLU A 10 -14.88 8.53 -7.13
CA GLU A 10 -13.89 9.62 -7.27
C GLU A 10 -14.16 10.79 -6.29
N GLN A 11 -14.78 10.48 -5.13
CA GLN A 11 -15.09 11.46 -4.10
C GLN A 11 -13.98 11.65 -3.09
N TRP A 12 -13.12 10.62 -2.93
CA TRP A 12 -11.99 10.65 -2.03
C TRP A 12 -10.70 10.25 -2.71
N MET A 13 -9.66 11.01 -2.45
CA MET A 13 -8.29 10.67 -2.84
C MET A 13 -7.53 10.16 -1.61
N TYR A 14 -7.15 8.90 -1.62
CA TYR A 14 -6.29 8.28 -0.61
C TYR A 14 -4.82 8.48 -0.94
N ILE A 15 -4.03 8.77 0.07
CA ILE A 15 -2.64 9.21 -0.05
C ILE A 15 -1.76 8.36 0.87
N ALA A 16 -0.75 7.69 0.32
CA ALA A 16 0.29 7.01 1.10
C ALA A 16 1.27 8.04 1.68
N GLU A 17 1.26 8.23 2.98
CA GLU A 17 2.26 9.04 3.68
C GLU A 17 3.39 8.13 4.19
N THR A 18 4.36 7.85 3.33
CA THR A 18 5.42 6.87 3.54
C THR A 18 6.10 6.97 4.89
N CYS A 19 6.78 8.10 5.16
CA CYS A 19 7.48 8.31 6.44
C CYS A 19 6.53 8.59 7.60
N GLY A 20 5.27 8.96 7.32
CA GLY A 20 4.22 9.11 8.31
C GLY A 20 3.59 7.79 8.73
N LYS A 21 3.91 6.69 8.02
CA LYS A 21 3.39 5.33 8.27
C LYS A 21 1.87 5.28 8.39
N ARG A 22 1.16 6.06 7.56
CA ARG A 22 -0.30 6.18 7.62
C ARG A 22 -0.87 6.49 6.26
N VAL A 23 -2.15 6.22 6.09
CA VAL A 23 -2.93 6.70 4.97
C VAL A 23 -3.68 7.94 5.40
N SER A 24 -3.67 8.97 4.57
CA SER A 24 -4.60 10.09 4.65
C SER A 24 -5.53 10.10 3.45
N ARG A 25 -6.61 10.87 3.55
CA ARG A 25 -7.48 11.12 2.41
C ARG A 25 -7.93 12.58 2.35
N MET A 26 -8.29 13.00 1.16
CA MET A 26 -8.85 14.33 0.91
C MET A 26 -10.09 14.21 0.03
N ARG A 27 -11.05 15.09 0.27
CA ARG A 27 -12.26 15.19 -0.57
C ARG A 27 -11.89 15.78 -1.91
N VAL A 28 -12.35 15.15 -2.99
CA VAL A 28 -12.23 15.67 -4.36
C VAL A 28 -13.47 16.51 -4.67
N GLN A 29 -13.28 17.75 -5.08
CA GLN A 29 -14.35 18.66 -5.48
C GLN A 29 -14.61 18.57 -7.00
N ASP A 30 -15.76 19.05 -7.44
CA ASP A 30 -16.16 19.03 -8.89
C ASP A 30 -15.16 19.78 -9.79
N ASP A 31 -14.45 20.77 -9.25
CA ASP A 31 -13.42 21.54 -9.96
C ASP A 31 -12.01 20.90 -9.88
N GLY A 32 -11.90 19.72 -9.24
CA GLY A 32 -10.66 19.00 -9.02
C GLY A 32 -9.82 19.50 -7.86
N THR A 33 -10.28 20.49 -7.08
CA THR A 33 -9.59 20.90 -5.86
C THR A 33 -9.76 19.87 -4.76
N LEU A 34 -8.79 19.82 -3.82
CA LEU A 34 -8.79 18.91 -2.69
C LEU A 34 -9.04 19.66 -1.39
N THR A 35 -9.96 19.14 -0.58
CA THR A 35 -10.33 19.70 0.74
C THR A 35 -10.39 18.60 1.80
N ASP A 36 -10.71 18.96 3.03
CA ASP A 36 -11.05 18.03 4.12
C ASP A 36 -10.00 16.94 4.35
N TYR A 37 -8.72 17.35 4.50
CA TYR A 37 -7.65 16.42 4.86
C TYR A 37 -7.96 15.73 6.17
N GLU A 38 -7.90 14.39 6.17
CA GLU A 38 -8.02 13.58 7.38
C GLU A 38 -7.15 12.32 7.32
N ILE A 39 -6.77 11.78 8.48
CA ILE A 39 -6.12 10.46 8.57
C ILE A 39 -7.19 9.40 8.38
N TYR A 40 -6.90 8.40 7.54
CA TYR A 40 -7.79 7.27 7.27
C TYR A 40 -7.24 5.99 7.89
N GLY A 41 -7.98 5.42 8.85
CA GLY A 41 -7.54 4.28 9.64
C GLY A 41 -6.54 4.64 10.74
N PRO A 42 -5.61 3.73 11.11
CA PRO A 42 -4.65 3.98 12.16
C PRO A 42 -3.70 5.15 11.84
N SER A 43 -3.34 5.93 12.86
CA SER A 43 -2.36 7.01 12.72
C SER A 43 -0.91 6.51 12.57
N ASP A 44 -0.67 5.23 12.89
CA ASP A 44 0.59 4.50 12.68
C ASP A 44 0.25 3.05 12.32
N LEU A 45 0.70 2.60 11.16
CA LEU A 45 0.48 1.25 10.63
C LEU A 45 1.57 0.25 11.04
N GLY A 46 2.48 0.65 11.92
CA GLY A 46 3.47 -0.24 12.50
C GLY A 46 4.77 -0.33 11.72
N LYS A 47 5.27 -1.55 11.52
CA LYS A 47 6.60 -1.79 10.96
C LYS A 47 6.66 -1.55 9.45
N GLY A 48 7.81 -1.07 8.98
CA GLY A 48 8.05 -0.75 7.57
C GLY A 48 7.56 0.66 7.19
N LEU A 49 7.55 0.95 5.92
CA LEU A 49 7.07 2.21 5.35
C LEU A 49 6.03 1.92 4.28
N ILE A 50 5.01 2.76 4.18
CA ILE A 50 3.99 2.58 3.12
C ILE A 50 4.62 2.90 1.77
N ASP A 51 4.32 2.06 0.78
CA ASP A 51 4.71 2.26 -0.61
C ASP A 51 3.49 2.24 -1.54
N GLY A 52 3.04 1.09 -2.00
CA GLY A 52 1.93 0.97 -2.95
C GLY A 52 0.56 0.93 -2.31
N LEU A 53 -0.45 1.44 -3.04
CA LEU A 53 -1.87 1.37 -2.68
C LEU A 53 -2.70 0.72 -3.79
N ALA A 54 -3.74 -0.01 -3.41
CA ALA A 54 -4.82 -0.43 -4.30
C ALA A 54 -6.16 -0.38 -3.57
N VAL A 55 -7.26 -0.25 -4.31
CA VAL A 55 -8.62 -0.27 -3.75
C VAL A 55 -9.33 -1.51 -4.25
N ASP A 56 -10.07 -2.19 -3.38
CA ASP A 56 -10.91 -3.30 -3.77
C ASP A 56 -12.38 -2.88 -3.98
N ALA A 57 -13.20 -3.81 -4.48
CA ALA A 57 -14.59 -3.54 -4.81
C ALA A 57 -15.50 -3.25 -3.58
N PHE A 58 -15.01 -3.50 -2.37
CA PHE A 58 -15.70 -3.18 -1.11
C PHE A 58 -15.19 -1.89 -0.46
N GLY A 59 -14.21 -1.21 -1.11
CA GLY A 59 -13.62 0.03 -0.61
C GLY A 59 -12.52 -0.18 0.44
N ASN A 60 -12.02 -1.41 0.61
CA ASN A 60 -10.82 -1.59 1.42
C ASN A 60 -9.60 -1.04 0.69
N ILE A 61 -8.75 -0.33 1.43
CA ILE A 61 -7.48 0.19 0.93
C ILE A 61 -6.39 -0.82 1.23
N TRP A 62 -5.93 -1.52 0.21
CA TRP A 62 -4.80 -2.44 0.29
C TRP A 62 -3.50 -1.67 0.16
N LEU A 63 -2.52 -1.97 1.00
CA LEU A 63 -1.25 -1.26 1.00
C LEU A 63 -0.07 -2.18 1.31
N THR A 64 1.08 -1.82 0.75
CA THR A 64 2.33 -2.52 1.00
C THR A 64 3.19 -1.76 2.01
N MET A 65 3.81 -2.50 2.93
CA MET A 65 4.76 -1.97 3.92
C MET A 65 6.16 -2.46 3.54
N ILE A 66 6.88 -1.64 2.75
CA ILE A 66 8.25 -1.96 2.35
C ILE A 66 9.19 -2.05 3.57
N PHE A 67 10.20 -2.90 3.52
CA PHE A 67 11.14 -3.25 4.58
C PHE A 67 10.56 -4.12 5.70
N ALA A 68 9.25 -4.19 5.86
CA ALA A 68 8.57 -5.19 6.67
C ALA A 68 7.96 -6.31 5.82
N ASP A 69 7.83 -6.08 4.50
CA ASP A 69 7.20 -6.96 3.51
C ASP A 69 5.83 -7.47 3.98
N GLN A 70 5.01 -6.53 4.42
CA GLN A 70 3.62 -6.77 4.81
C GLN A 70 2.68 -6.23 3.74
N LEU A 71 1.58 -6.95 3.52
CA LEU A 71 0.41 -6.49 2.82
C LEU A 71 -0.70 -6.29 3.84
N LEU A 72 -1.17 -5.07 3.97
CA LEU A 72 -2.26 -4.71 4.87
C LEU A 72 -3.51 -4.34 4.07
N ALA A 73 -4.65 -4.36 4.72
CA ALA A 73 -5.88 -3.72 4.23
C ALA A 73 -6.50 -2.86 5.33
N ILE A 74 -6.88 -1.62 5.00
CA ILE A 74 -7.70 -0.78 5.87
C ILE A 74 -9.13 -0.89 5.39
N THR A 75 -10.03 -1.31 6.28
CA THR A 75 -11.46 -1.44 5.97
C THR A 75 -12.16 -0.08 5.89
N PRO A 76 -13.38 0.01 5.31
CA PRO A 76 -14.17 1.24 5.34
C PRO A 76 -14.46 1.76 6.75
N GLU A 77 -14.45 0.89 7.76
CA GLU A 77 -14.61 1.24 9.18
C GLU A 77 -13.32 1.78 9.81
N GLY A 78 -12.18 1.69 9.09
CA GLY A 78 -10.89 2.18 9.54
C GLY A 78 -10.04 1.14 10.28
N ASP A 79 -10.43 -0.13 10.28
CA ASP A 79 -9.66 -1.22 10.89
C ASP A 79 -8.53 -1.69 9.95
N ALA A 80 -7.32 -1.86 10.47
CA ALA A 80 -6.21 -2.42 9.71
C ALA A 80 -6.07 -3.92 9.93
N LEU A 81 -5.99 -4.68 8.84
CA LEU A 81 -5.85 -6.13 8.80
C LEU A 81 -4.54 -6.50 8.11
N THR A 82 -3.76 -7.40 8.69
CA THR A 82 -2.60 -7.99 8.02
C THR A 82 -3.06 -9.15 7.15
N LEU A 83 -2.86 -9.05 5.84
CA LEU A 83 -3.21 -10.06 4.85
C LEU A 83 -2.06 -11.02 4.53
N PHE A 84 -0.83 -10.51 4.60
CA PHE A 84 0.40 -11.24 4.27
C PHE A 84 1.57 -10.61 5.02
N GLU A 85 2.53 -11.43 5.41
CA GLU A 85 3.79 -11.01 6.03
C GLU A 85 4.90 -12.00 5.65
N ASP A 86 6.01 -11.49 5.11
CA ASP A 86 7.17 -12.28 4.67
C ASP A 86 8.50 -11.67 5.15
N GLY A 87 8.46 -10.60 5.93
CA GLY A 87 9.64 -9.82 6.31
C GLY A 87 10.62 -10.57 7.23
N ASN A 88 11.88 -10.15 7.19
CA ASN A 88 12.89 -10.56 8.16
C ASN A 88 12.72 -9.74 9.45
N ALA A 89 12.11 -10.34 10.48
CA ALA A 89 11.75 -9.66 11.72
C ALA A 89 12.94 -8.94 12.40
N GLU A 90 14.10 -9.58 12.50
CA GLU A 90 15.30 -9.00 13.16
C GLU A 90 15.82 -7.78 12.38
N ALA A 91 15.93 -7.91 11.06
CA ALA A 91 16.39 -6.82 10.20
C ALA A 91 15.37 -5.66 10.17
N THR A 92 14.07 -5.96 10.15
CA THR A 92 13.00 -4.97 10.23
C THR A 92 13.05 -4.21 11.57
N GLU A 93 13.25 -4.89 12.68
CA GLU A 93 13.39 -4.22 13.99
C GLU A 93 14.64 -3.34 14.06
N LYS A 94 15.74 -3.74 13.43
CA LYS A 94 16.91 -2.88 13.33
C LYS A 94 16.61 -1.65 12.48
N PHE A 95 15.93 -1.81 11.34
CA PHE A 95 15.46 -0.72 10.49
C PHE A 95 14.60 0.27 11.31
N GLU A 96 13.63 -0.22 12.07
CA GLU A 96 12.75 0.62 12.90
C GLU A 96 13.53 1.47 13.90
N ARG A 97 14.51 0.87 14.59
CA ARG A 97 15.35 1.63 15.55
C ARG A 97 16.17 2.71 14.88
N GLU A 98 16.79 2.41 13.72
CA GLU A 98 17.55 3.42 12.96
C GLU A 98 16.64 4.52 12.43
N PHE A 99 15.49 4.17 11.87
CA PHE A 99 14.50 5.13 11.36
C PHE A 99 13.96 6.05 12.46
N ALA A 100 13.58 5.51 13.62
CA ALA A 100 13.07 6.26 14.76
C ALA A 100 14.12 7.21 15.38
N SER A 101 15.42 6.94 15.20
CA SER A 101 16.48 7.82 15.68
C SER A 101 16.58 9.16 14.93
N GLY A 102 15.84 9.32 13.83
CA GLY A 102 15.87 10.50 12.97
C GLY A 102 17.11 10.63 12.10
N GLY A 103 17.99 9.63 12.10
CA GLY A 103 19.15 9.53 11.23
C GLY A 103 18.84 8.86 9.88
N ALA A 104 19.80 8.88 8.98
CA ALA A 104 19.72 8.08 7.75
C ALA A 104 19.85 6.59 8.10
N VAL A 105 18.90 5.78 7.63
CA VAL A 105 19.03 4.31 7.72
C VAL A 105 20.16 3.86 6.80
N SER A 106 21.07 3.04 7.33
CA SER A 106 22.21 2.56 6.57
C SER A 106 21.79 1.61 5.45
N PHE A 107 22.51 1.66 4.32
CA PHE A 107 22.28 0.71 3.22
C PHE A 107 22.45 -0.76 3.67
N ASP A 108 23.40 -1.03 4.57
CA ASP A 108 23.58 -2.38 5.14
C ASP A 108 22.35 -2.86 5.90
N THR A 109 21.69 -1.98 6.66
CA THR A 109 20.44 -2.30 7.34
C THR A 109 19.33 -2.55 6.32
N LEU A 110 19.13 -1.65 5.35
CA LEU A 110 18.14 -1.82 4.29
C LEU A 110 18.37 -3.15 3.53
N ALA A 111 19.61 -3.44 3.14
CA ALA A 111 19.92 -4.62 2.36
C ALA A 111 19.58 -5.95 3.06
N LYS A 112 19.51 -5.96 4.40
CA LYS A 112 19.15 -7.12 5.22
C LYS A 112 17.66 -7.28 5.45
N THR A 113 16.86 -6.22 5.23
CA THR A 113 15.41 -6.33 5.26
C THR A 113 14.90 -7.09 4.05
N GLY A 114 13.67 -7.54 4.14
CA GLY A 114 13.00 -8.29 3.08
C GLY A 114 12.96 -9.78 3.35
N GLY A 115 11.87 -10.37 2.87
CA GLY A 115 11.59 -11.79 2.93
C GLY A 115 12.09 -12.54 1.70
N GLN A 116 11.41 -13.64 1.37
CA GLN A 116 11.79 -14.53 0.27
C GLN A 116 10.84 -14.44 -0.93
N LEU A 117 9.55 -14.21 -0.71
CA LEU A 117 8.54 -14.22 -1.76
C LEU A 117 8.50 -12.89 -2.53
N ALA A 118 8.45 -11.77 -1.80
CA ALA A 118 8.38 -10.44 -2.38
C ALA A 118 9.31 -9.46 -1.62
N PRO A 119 10.65 -9.68 -1.61
CA PRO A 119 11.57 -8.85 -0.83
C PRO A 119 11.51 -7.40 -1.27
N TRP A 120 11.35 -6.48 -0.30
CA TRP A 120 11.03 -5.07 -0.52
C TRP A 120 9.71 -4.92 -1.28
N LEU A 121 8.66 -5.47 -0.68
CA LEU A 121 7.29 -5.40 -1.20
C LEU A 121 6.85 -3.93 -1.35
N ALA A 122 6.76 -3.47 -2.60
CA ALA A 122 6.61 -2.06 -2.93
C ALA A 122 5.29 -1.73 -3.63
N SER A 123 4.65 -2.70 -4.29
CA SER A 123 3.39 -2.43 -4.96
C SER A 123 2.42 -3.60 -4.91
N VAL A 124 1.14 -3.28 -4.99
CA VAL A 124 0.03 -4.24 -5.08
C VAL A 124 -0.93 -3.79 -6.16
N THR A 125 -1.41 -4.71 -6.98
CA THR A 125 -2.44 -4.41 -7.97
C THR A 125 -3.34 -5.61 -8.19
N PHE A 126 -4.59 -5.33 -8.57
CA PHE A 126 -5.56 -6.33 -8.98
C PHE A 126 -5.58 -6.46 -10.50
N GLY A 127 -5.75 -7.68 -10.98
CA GLY A 127 -5.83 -7.96 -12.41
C GLY A 127 -6.54 -9.28 -12.71
N GLY A 128 -6.43 -9.71 -13.96
CA GLY A 128 -7.21 -10.84 -14.50
C GLY A 128 -8.61 -10.41 -14.91
N PRO A 129 -9.35 -11.28 -15.62
CA PRO A 129 -10.67 -10.94 -16.19
C PRO A 129 -11.72 -10.56 -15.14
N ASP A 130 -11.58 -11.07 -13.93
CA ASP A 130 -12.48 -10.86 -12.79
C ASP A 130 -11.88 -9.95 -11.70
N LEU A 131 -10.72 -9.37 -11.96
CA LEU A 131 -9.96 -8.53 -11.02
C LEU A 131 -9.65 -9.20 -9.67
N LYS A 132 -9.64 -10.53 -9.62
CA LYS A 132 -9.35 -11.29 -8.39
C LYS A 132 -7.93 -11.84 -8.31
N THR A 133 -7.10 -11.60 -9.30
CA THR A 133 -5.67 -11.93 -9.22
C THR A 133 -4.92 -10.73 -8.67
N VAL A 134 -4.32 -10.91 -7.48
CA VAL A 134 -3.47 -9.89 -6.86
C VAL A 134 -2.04 -10.15 -7.26
N TYR A 135 -1.38 -9.15 -7.81
CA TYR A 135 0.05 -9.16 -8.16
C TYR A 135 0.82 -8.30 -7.18
N LEU A 136 1.97 -8.80 -6.74
CA LEU A 136 2.85 -8.12 -5.80
C LEU A 136 4.13 -7.69 -6.52
N GLY A 137 4.44 -6.39 -6.47
CA GLY A 137 5.67 -5.83 -6.99
C GLY A 137 6.75 -5.73 -5.93
N SER A 138 7.96 -6.16 -6.26
CA SER A 138 9.11 -6.18 -5.37
C SER A 138 10.26 -5.40 -5.97
N LEU A 139 10.93 -4.56 -5.17
CA LEU A 139 12.10 -3.80 -5.63
C LEU A 139 13.40 -4.63 -5.62
N LYS A 140 13.43 -5.74 -4.89
CA LYS A 140 14.62 -6.58 -4.73
C LYS A 140 14.45 -7.96 -5.33
N GLY A 141 13.22 -8.38 -5.62
CA GLY A 141 12.90 -9.65 -6.25
C GLY A 141 13.08 -9.63 -7.77
N ASN A 142 13.13 -10.80 -8.37
CA ASN A 142 13.22 -11.01 -9.81
C ASN A 142 11.98 -11.71 -10.39
N THR A 143 10.93 -11.84 -9.59
CA THR A 143 9.64 -12.44 -9.95
C THR A 143 8.51 -11.50 -9.55
N ILE A 144 7.32 -11.73 -10.07
CA ILE A 144 6.08 -11.07 -9.67
C ILE A 144 5.19 -12.15 -9.02
N PRO A 145 5.23 -12.29 -7.69
CA PRO A 145 4.33 -13.19 -6.99
C PRO A 145 2.87 -12.78 -7.19
N TYR A 146 1.98 -13.75 -7.21
CA TYR A 146 0.55 -13.48 -7.30
C TYR A 146 -0.26 -14.52 -6.51
N PHE A 147 -1.47 -14.14 -6.16
CA PHE A 147 -2.43 -15.03 -5.52
C PHE A 147 -3.87 -14.68 -5.91
N ARG A 148 -4.82 -15.57 -5.59
CA ARG A 148 -6.24 -15.32 -5.81
C ARG A 148 -6.86 -14.70 -4.57
N SER A 149 -7.43 -13.51 -4.73
CA SER A 149 -8.20 -12.82 -3.71
C SER A 149 -9.66 -13.31 -3.69
N PRO A 150 -10.31 -13.40 -2.53
CA PRO A 150 -11.74 -13.62 -2.44
C PRO A 150 -12.54 -12.43 -2.97
N VAL A 151 -11.98 -11.21 -2.91
CA VAL A 151 -12.59 -9.96 -3.36
C VAL A 151 -11.95 -9.49 -4.66
N ALA A 152 -12.71 -8.80 -5.51
CA ALA A 152 -12.20 -8.18 -6.72
C ALA A 152 -11.59 -6.81 -6.39
N GLY A 153 -10.59 -6.40 -7.17
CA GLY A 153 -10.12 -5.01 -7.16
C GLY A 153 -11.13 -4.06 -7.76
N LEU A 154 -10.96 -2.78 -7.45
CA LEU A 154 -11.74 -1.72 -8.08
C LEU A 154 -11.25 -1.53 -9.53
N PRO A 155 -12.13 -1.55 -10.55
CA PRO A 155 -11.76 -1.22 -11.92
C PRO A 155 -11.23 0.22 -12.00
N MET A 156 -10.18 0.42 -12.79
CA MET A 156 -9.69 1.78 -13.03
C MET A 156 -10.68 2.58 -13.88
N ALA A 157 -10.96 3.83 -13.52
CA ALA A 157 -11.95 4.69 -14.17
C ALA A 157 -11.75 4.78 -15.71
N HIS A 158 -10.50 4.83 -16.18
CA HIS A 158 -10.19 4.92 -17.60
C HIS A 158 -10.48 3.65 -18.41
N TRP A 159 -10.72 2.49 -17.78
CA TRP A 159 -11.06 1.25 -18.48
C TRP A 159 -12.45 1.28 -19.11
N SER A 160 -13.34 2.13 -18.60
CA SER A 160 -14.67 2.36 -19.16
C SER A 160 -14.70 3.38 -20.30
N LEU A 161 -13.57 4.06 -20.57
CA LEU A 161 -13.49 5.04 -21.64
C LEU A 161 -13.31 4.34 -22.99
N PRO A 162 -13.97 4.81 -24.08
CA PRO A 162 -13.76 4.27 -25.42
C PRO A 162 -12.31 4.50 -25.86
N PRO A 163 -11.72 3.59 -26.64
CA PRO A 163 -10.40 3.81 -27.22
C PRO A 163 -10.41 5.10 -28.06
N ARG A 164 -9.39 5.91 -27.91
CA ARG A 164 -9.19 7.13 -28.70
C ARG A 164 -8.61 6.80 -30.06
#